data_5e94e4b7424e41792c9e0f7d28785cd6
#
_entry.id   5e94e4b7424e41792c9e0f7d28785cd6
#
_cell.length_a   1.000
_cell.length_b   1.000
_cell.length_c   1.000
_cell.angle_alpha   90.00
_cell.angle_beta   90.00
_cell.angle_gamma   90.00
#
_symmetry.space_group_name_H-M   'P 1'
#
loop_
_entity.id
_entity.type
_entity.pdbx_description
1 polymer ?
#
loop_
_entity_poly.entity_id
_entity_poly.type
_entity_poly.pdbx_seq_one_letter_code
_entity_poly.pdbx_strand_id
1 'polypeptide(L)'
;SLFSLSKNTGEHNAIMAGLNNCSGDYAVIMSDDLQHSTTALLELIKYGIKEKDNFDVVYTYYSKKKYGFFKNLGSKFNNLVANFLLAKPKNLYLSSFKFMNRFLIQEIIKYQSPFTYIDGLILGTTNKIGKIKVEHSERLHGKSGYTLIKLLQLWSNMSTSFSIFPLRLSLLMGSILSFLGFVLAIIFVINKVVSNIFPTGSAAIFVAVTIFS
;
A
#
# COMPACT_ATOMS: atom_id res chain seq x y z
N SER A 1 24.38 5.34 15.79
CA SER A 1 24.59 3.93 15.40
C SER A 1 24.32 3.78 13.91
N LEU A 2 25.13 2.97 13.22
CA LEU A 2 24.94 2.59 11.82
C LEU A 2 24.50 1.13 11.77
N PHE A 3 23.41 0.84 11.01
CA PHE A 3 22.92 -0.52 10.78
C PHE A 3 23.01 -0.84 9.31
N SER A 4 23.64 -1.95 8.95
CA SER A 4 23.73 -2.47 7.60
C SER A 4 22.93 -3.76 7.48
N LEU A 5 22.04 -3.84 6.49
CA LEU A 5 21.31 -5.07 6.19
C LEU A 5 22.18 -5.96 5.31
N SER A 6 22.14 -7.28 5.54
CA SER A 6 22.94 -8.27 4.79
C SER A 6 22.60 -8.33 3.30
N LYS A 7 21.43 -7.87 2.92
CA LYS A 7 20.98 -7.76 1.51
C LYS A 7 20.01 -6.60 1.32
N ASN A 8 19.84 -6.15 0.10
CA ASN A 8 18.84 -5.13 -0.24
C ASN A 8 17.43 -5.72 -0.13
N THR A 9 16.71 -5.32 0.92
CA THR A 9 15.33 -5.74 1.20
C THR A 9 14.30 -4.64 0.90
N GLY A 10 14.75 -3.52 0.34
CA GLY A 10 13.94 -2.35 0.02
C GLY A 10 13.84 -1.32 1.14
N GLU A 11 13.38 -0.12 0.79
CA GLU A 11 13.30 1.06 1.66
C GLU A 11 12.50 0.80 2.95
N HIS A 12 11.31 0.23 2.82
CA HIS A 12 10.42 0.02 3.98
C HIS A 12 11.00 -0.94 5.03
N ASN A 13 11.70 -1.99 4.59
CA ASN A 13 12.36 -2.91 5.51
C ASN A 13 13.59 -2.27 6.16
N ALA A 14 14.32 -1.41 5.46
CA ALA A 14 15.41 -0.64 6.03
C ALA A 14 14.89 0.35 7.10
N ILE A 15 13.77 1.03 6.83
CA ILE A 15 13.11 1.90 7.81
C ILE A 15 12.65 1.09 9.03
N MET A 16 12.04 -0.08 8.83
CA MET A 16 11.63 -0.96 9.93
C MET A 16 12.81 -1.40 10.79
N ALA A 17 13.96 -1.74 10.19
CA ALA A 17 15.17 -2.05 10.92
C ALA A 17 15.65 -0.85 11.77
N GLY A 18 15.61 0.37 11.23
CA GLY A 18 15.90 1.60 11.96
C GLY A 18 14.95 1.83 13.13
N LEU A 19 13.63 1.67 12.92
CA LEU A 19 12.61 1.85 13.96
C LEU A 19 12.76 0.83 15.10
N ASN A 20 13.11 -0.43 14.80
CA ASN A 20 13.38 -1.45 15.82
C ASN A 20 14.59 -1.13 16.70
N ASN A 21 15.55 -0.35 16.20
CA ASN A 21 16.78 0.00 16.90
C ASN A 21 16.79 1.44 17.46
N CYS A 22 15.70 2.20 17.32
CA CYS A 22 15.60 3.53 17.88
C CYS A 22 15.10 3.50 19.33
N SER A 23 15.70 4.33 20.19
CA SER A 23 15.39 4.45 21.63
C SER A 23 14.78 5.81 22.02
N GLY A 24 14.75 6.77 21.11
CA GLY A 24 14.23 8.12 21.37
C GLY A 24 12.70 8.16 21.50
N ASP A 25 12.18 9.24 22.07
CA ASP A 25 10.74 9.50 22.18
C ASP A 25 10.10 9.82 20.84
N TYR A 26 10.91 10.24 19.90
CA TYR A 26 10.47 10.61 18.54
C TYR A 26 11.44 10.05 17.51
N ALA A 27 10.94 9.78 16.31
CA ALA A 27 11.75 9.43 15.16
C ALA A 27 11.37 10.31 13.95
N VAL A 28 12.37 10.65 13.16
CA VAL A 28 12.20 11.27 11.86
C VAL A 28 12.69 10.32 10.78
N ILE A 29 11.83 10.03 9.81
CA ILE A 29 12.23 9.30 8.60
C ILE A 29 12.50 10.35 7.53
N MET A 30 13.66 10.26 6.88
CA MET A 30 14.05 11.12 5.77
C MET A 30 14.91 10.37 4.77
N SER A 31 14.88 10.81 3.50
CA SER A 31 15.76 10.26 2.47
C SER A 31 17.18 10.85 2.59
N ASP A 32 18.16 10.09 2.16
CA ASP A 32 19.58 10.45 2.13
C ASP A 32 20.00 11.20 0.84
N ASP A 33 19.03 11.56 -0.01
CA ASP A 33 19.24 12.20 -1.31
C ASP A 33 19.40 13.73 -1.25
N LEU A 34 19.60 14.28 -0.05
CA LEU A 34 19.82 15.70 0.23
C LEU A 34 18.67 16.63 -0.25
N GLN A 35 17.49 16.10 -0.51
CA GLN A 35 16.31 16.90 -0.89
C GLN A 35 15.71 17.68 0.28
N HIS A 36 16.06 17.30 1.52
CA HIS A 36 15.54 17.90 2.73
C HIS A 36 16.64 18.73 3.41
N SER A 37 16.39 20.04 3.50
CA SER A 37 17.30 20.95 4.19
C SER A 37 17.27 20.74 5.71
N THR A 38 18.34 21.13 6.40
CA THR A 38 18.39 21.13 7.87
C THR A 38 17.32 22.05 8.49
N THR A 39 16.97 23.13 7.81
CA THR A 39 15.86 24.02 8.22
C THR A 39 14.53 23.31 8.18
N ALA A 40 14.22 22.57 7.10
CA ALA A 40 12.99 21.78 7.00
C ALA A 40 12.92 20.68 8.06
N LEU A 41 14.07 20.06 8.40
CA LEU A 41 14.17 19.08 9.50
C LEU A 41 13.82 19.73 10.84
N LEU A 42 14.40 20.88 11.15
CA LEU A 42 14.14 21.59 12.40
C LEU A 42 12.68 22.06 12.49
N GLU A 43 12.10 22.55 11.39
CA GLU A 43 10.68 22.93 11.33
C GLU A 43 9.76 21.74 11.60
N LEU A 44 10.03 20.59 10.98
CA LEU A 44 9.27 19.36 11.21
C LEU A 44 9.33 18.91 12.67
N ILE A 45 10.53 18.88 13.27
CA ILE A 45 10.72 18.50 14.66
C ILE A 45 10.02 19.47 15.61
N LYS A 46 10.20 20.78 15.44
CA LYS A 46 9.55 21.79 16.26
C LYS A 46 8.02 21.67 16.18
N TYR A 47 7.48 21.50 14.98
CA TYR A 47 6.04 21.31 14.78
C TYR A 47 5.54 20.02 15.42
N GLY A 48 6.24 18.89 15.22
CA GLY A 48 5.86 17.61 15.78
C GLY A 48 5.88 17.59 17.31
N ILE A 49 6.86 18.22 17.94
CA ILE A 49 6.93 18.36 19.40
C ILE A 49 5.84 19.29 19.93
N LYS A 50 5.59 20.41 19.26
CA LYS A 50 4.53 21.35 19.64
C LYS A 50 3.15 20.70 19.61
N GLU A 51 2.87 19.90 18.61
CA GLU A 51 1.57 19.26 18.36
C GLU A 51 1.52 17.78 18.84
N LYS A 52 2.41 17.39 19.75
CA LYS A 52 2.59 15.99 20.19
C LYS A 52 1.32 15.34 20.76
N ASP A 53 0.41 16.11 21.34
CA ASP A 53 -0.84 15.63 21.92
C ASP A 53 -1.94 15.47 20.86
N ASN A 54 -1.80 16.17 19.74
CA ASN A 54 -2.77 16.16 18.65
C ASN A 54 -2.45 15.12 17.57
N PHE A 55 -1.14 14.83 17.35
CA PHE A 55 -0.70 13.98 16.25
C PHE A 55 0.30 12.91 16.70
N ASP A 56 0.10 11.68 16.22
CA ASP A 56 1.07 10.59 16.38
C ASP A 56 2.10 10.58 15.25
N VAL A 57 1.71 11.11 14.09
CA VAL A 57 2.57 11.28 12.92
C VAL A 57 2.32 12.63 12.26
N VAL A 58 3.39 13.24 11.77
CA VAL A 58 3.32 14.47 10.95
C VAL A 58 4.00 14.22 9.61
N TYR A 59 3.22 14.26 8.53
CA TYR A 59 3.72 14.19 7.16
C TYR A 59 4.10 15.57 6.64
N THR A 60 5.15 15.62 5.85
CA THR A 60 5.49 16.84 5.12
C THR A 60 4.81 16.88 3.76
N TYR A 61 4.51 18.07 3.25
CA TYR A 61 4.07 18.27 1.88
C TYR A 61 4.72 19.50 1.25
N TYR A 62 4.79 19.52 -0.09
CA TYR A 62 5.47 20.56 -0.87
C TYR A 62 4.47 21.38 -1.66
N SER A 63 4.68 22.70 -1.74
CA SER A 63 3.72 23.61 -2.37
C SER A 63 3.65 23.54 -3.89
N LYS A 64 4.68 23.10 -4.58
CA LYS A 64 4.70 22.93 -6.05
C LYS A 64 5.64 21.81 -6.47
N LYS A 65 5.08 20.74 -7.03
CA LYS A 65 5.85 19.79 -7.87
C LYS A 65 5.60 20.15 -9.33
N LYS A 66 6.57 20.74 -10.01
CA LYS A 66 6.60 20.84 -11.47
C LYS A 66 6.99 19.48 -12.05
N TYR A 67 6.03 18.59 -12.24
CA TYR A 67 6.27 17.34 -12.98
C TYR A 67 5.69 17.42 -14.38
N GLY A 68 6.36 16.78 -15.36
CA GLY A 68 5.84 16.60 -16.71
C GLY A 68 4.54 15.77 -16.71
N PHE A 69 3.74 15.92 -17.76
CA PHE A 69 2.39 15.36 -17.92
C PHE A 69 2.28 13.86 -17.59
N PHE A 70 3.25 13.04 -18.06
CA PHE A 70 3.26 11.58 -17.81
C PHE A 70 3.53 11.21 -16.35
N LYS A 71 4.37 11.96 -15.62
CA LYS A 71 4.60 11.76 -14.18
C LYS A 71 3.38 12.12 -13.35
N ASN A 72 2.61 13.12 -13.79
CA ASN A 72 1.35 13.50 -13.14
C ASN A 72 0.28 12.41 -13.26
N LEU A 73 0.19 11.71 -14.40
CA LEU A 73 -0.76 10.63 -14.62
C LEU A 73 -0.43 9.41 -13.73
N GLY A 74 0.85 9.00 -13.68
CA GLY A 74 1.31 7.94 -12.79
C GLY A 74 1.11 8.27 -11.30
N SER A 75 1.35 9.51 -10.90
CA SER A 75 1.11 9.99 -9.54
C SER A 75 -0.38 9.99 -9.17
N LYS A 76 -1.28 10.41 -10.08
CA LYS A 76 -2.73 10.35 -9.88
C LYS A 76 -3.22 8.92 -9.74
N PHE A 77 -2.74 8.00 -10.58
CA PHE A 77 -3.11 6.59 -10.50
C PHE A 77 -2.61 5.96 -9.19
N ASN A 78 -1.37 6.21 -8.80
CA ASN A 78 -0.82 5.73 -7.52
C ASN A 78 -1.61 6.26 -6.31
N ASN A 79 -2.01 7.54 -6.34
CA ASN A 79 -2.88 8.12 -5.31
C ASN A 79 -4.27 7.46 -5.27
N LEU A 80 -4.84 7.13 -6.42
CA LEU A 80 -6.15 6.47 -6.51
C LEU A 80 -6.08 5.05 -5.92
N VAL A 81 -5.04 4.29 -6.27
CA VAL A 81 -4.78 2.96 -5.71
C VAL A 81 -4.55 3.02 -4.20
N ALA A 82 -3.70 3.95 -3.72
CA ALA A 82 -3.45 4.13 -2.30
C ALA A 82 -4.72 4.57 -1.53
N ASN A 83 -5.55 5.45 -2.11
CA ASN A 83 -6.82 5.87 -1.50
C ASN A 83 -7.78 4.69 -1.36
N PHE A 84 -7.84 3.83 -2.37
CA PHE A 84 -8.75 2.68 -2.39
C PHE A 84 -8.29 1.54 -1.48
N LEU A 85 -6.98 1.21 -1.50
CA LEU A 85 -6.43 0.09 -0.74
C LEU A 85 -6.20 0.41 0.74
N LEU A 86 -5.84 1.66 1.07
CA LEU A 86 -5.42 2.05 2.42
C LEU A 86 -6.45 2.91 3.16
N ALA A 87 -7.63 3.17 2.56
CA ALA A 87 -8.61 4.11 3.10
C ALA A 87 -8.00 5.46 3.51
N LYS A 88 -6.99 5.93 2.75
CA LYS A 88 -6.20 7.12 3.04
C LYS A 88 -7.09 8.37 3.11
N PRO A 89 -6.92 9.27 4.09
CA PRO A 89 -7.64 10.52 4.15
C PRO A 89 -7.47 11.34 2.86
N LYS A 90 -8.57 11.92 2.37
CA LYS A 90 -8.54 12.82 1.21
C LYS A 90 -7.57 13.96 1.48
N ASN A 91 -6.70 14.31 0.55
CA ASN A 91 -5.67 15.36 0.65
C ASN A 91 -4.47 15.06 1.58
N LEU A 92 -4.24 13.81 1.98
CA LEU A 92 -2.99 13.42 2.62
C LEU A 92 -1.96 13.04 1.54
N TYR A 93 -0.79 13.67 1.58
CA TYR A 93 0.37 13.27 0.78
C TYR A 93 1.28 12.39 1.64
N LEU A 94 1.45 11.11 1.25
CA LEU A 94 2.33 10.18 1.94
C LEU A 94 3.79 10.48 1.53
N SER A 95 4.43 11.34 2.30
CA SER A 95 5.83 11.71 2.09
C SER A 95 6.77 10.70 2.76
N SER A 96 7.95 10.48 2.17
CA SER A 96 9.05 9.77 2.85
C SER A 96 9.60 10.56 4.02
N PHE A 97 9.40 11.90 4.04
CA PHE A 97 9.86 12.76 5.11
C PHE A 97 8.73 12.99 6.13
N LYS A 98 8.85 12.36 7.31
CA LYS A 98 7.81 12.36 8.34
C LYS A 98 8.39 12.24 9.74
N PHE A 99 7.67 12.78 10.72
CA PHE A 99 7.95 12.70 12.14
C PHE A 99 6.94 11.75 12.81
N MET A 100 7.38 10.95 13.78
CA MET A 100 6.53 10.00 14.51
C MET A 100 6.85 10.04 16.00
N ASN A 101 5.83 9.84 16.85
CA ASN A 101 6.00 9.70 18.30
C ASN A 101 6.33 8.25 18.70
N ARG A 102 6.74 8.05 19.94
CA ARG A 102 7.14 6.75 20.49
C ARG A 102 5.99 5.73 20.48
N PHE A 103 4.77 6.17 20.77
CA PHE A 103 3.61 5.29 20.74
C PHE A 103 3.45 4.63 19.36
N LEU A 104 3.44 5.44 18.30
CA LEU A 104 3.27 4.93 16.94
C LEU A 104 4.43 4.01 16.53
N ILE A 105 5.67 4.35 16.92
CA ILE A 105 6.84 3.50 16.66
C ILE A 105 6.65 2.13 17.32
N GLN A 106 6.25 2.09 18.59
CA GLN A 106 6.05 0.85 19.33
C GLN A 106 4.95 -0.03 18.72
N GLU A 107 3.89 0.55 18.17
CA GLU A 107 2.85 -0.20 17.49
C GLU A 107 3.32 -0.76 16.14
N ILE A 108 4.06 0.04 15.36
CA ILE A 108 4.56 -0.36 14.03
C ILE A 108 5.57 -1.51 14.14
N ILE A 109 6.49 -1.48 15.11
CA ILE A 109 7.53 -2.53 15.25
C ILE A 109 6.98 -3.90 15.69
N LYS A 110 5.72 -3.98 16.15
CA LYS A 110 5.05 -5.26 16.42
C LYS A 110 4.75 -6.05 15.15
N TYR A 111 4.78 -5.39 13.98
CA TYR A 111 4.51 -6.04 12.70
C TYR A 111 5.70 -6.90 12.25
N GLN A 112 5.45 -8.20 12.07
CA GLN A 112 6.50 -9.20 11.80
C GLN A 112 6.44 -9.81 10.40
N SER A 113 5.59 -9.29 9.50
CA SER A 113 5.52 -9.81 8.15
C SER A 113 6.68 -9.30 7.27
N PRO A 114 7.18 -10.10 6.32
CA PRO A 114 8.25 -9.70 5.41
C PRO A 114 7.85 -8.61 4.40
N PHE A 115 6.56 -8.39 4.22
CA PHE A 115 6.02 -7.39 3.28
C PHE A 115 5.65 -6.11 4.01
N THR A 116 6.65 -5.37 4.43
CA THR A 116 6.48 -4.13 5.19
C THR A 116 6.12 -2.98 4.27
N TYR A 117 5.07 -2.24 4.63
CA TYR A 117 4.72 -0.96 4.02
C TYR A 117 4.40 0.05 5.13
N ILE A 118 5.36 0.89 5.46
CA ILE A 118 5.32 1.77 6.64
C ILE A 118 4.08 2.67 6.65
N ASP A 119 3.73 3.29 5.52
CA ASP A 119 2.56 4.18 5.46
C ASP A 119 1.24 3.42 5.66
N GLY A 120 1.17 2.17 5.20
CA GLY A 120 0.02 1.30 5.48
C GLY A 120 -0.11 0.95 6.95
N LEU A 121 1.00 0.67 7.62
CA LEU A 121 1.02 0.42 9.07
C LEU A 121 0.62 1.67 9.85
N ILE A 122 1.13 2.85 9.48
CA ILE A 122 0.74 4.13 10.09
C ILE A 122 -0.77 4.34 9.96
N LEU A 123 -1.31 4.25 8.75
CA LEU A 123 -2.74 4.47 8.48
C LEU A 123 -3.65 3.42 9.14
N GLY A 124 -3.15 2.20 9.36
CA GLY A 124 -3.87 1.15 10.09
C GLY A 124 -3.81 1.31 11.61
N THR A 125 -2.87 2.11 12.14
CA THR A 125 -2.64 2.24 13.58
C THR A 125 -3.28 3.50 14.16
N THR A 126 -3.23 4.62 13.45
CA THR A 126 -3.71 5.91 13.98
C THR A 126 -4.46 6.76 12.98
N ASN A 127 -5.42 7.54 13.48
CA ASN A 127 -6.08 8.62 12.75
C ASN A 127 -5.54 10.01 13.13
N LYS A 128 -4.62 10.10 14.12
CA LYS A 128 -3.99 11.36 14.55
C LYS A 128 -2.83 11.73 13.62
N ILE A 129 -3.17 12.22 12.43
CA ILE A 129 -2.22 12.49 11.34
C ILE A 129 -2.17 13.99 11.07
N GLY A 130 -1.02 14.58 11.38
CA GLY A 130 -0.71 15.98 11.05
C GLY A 130 -0.05 16.12 9.69
N LYS A 131 -0.02 17.35 9.18
CA LYS A 131 0.71 17.71 7.97
C LYS A 131 1.33 19.09 8.10
N ILE A 132 2.56 19.23 7.64
CA ILE A 132 3.29 20.48 7.61
C ILE A 132 3.83 20.74 6.20
N LYS A 133 3.75 21.99 5.76
CA LYS A 133 4.36 22.44 4.52
C LYS A 133 5.85 22.69 4.77
N VAL A 134 6.70 22.09 3.94
CA VAL A 134 8.14 22.32 3.97
C VAL A 134 8.67 22.72 2.59
N GLU A 135 9.80 23.41 2.57
CA GLU A 135 10.50 23.68 1.32
C GLU A 135 11.22 22.40 0.84
N HIS A 136 11.22 22.21 -0.46
CA HIS A 136 11.82 21.06 -1.13
C HIS A 136 12.88 21.54 -2.11
N SER A 137 14.11 21.03 -1.94
CA SER A 137 15.20 21.24 -2.87
C SER A 137 15.15 20.25 -4.03
N GLU A 138 15.60 20.64 -5.21
CA GLU A 138 15.73 19.69 -6.32
C GLU A 138 16.80 18.64 -5.99
N ARG A 139 16.61 17.41 -6.48
CA ARG A 139 17.62 16.34 -6.32
C ARG A 139 18.94 16.78 -6.90
N LEU A 140 19.99 16.80 -6.10
CA LEU A 140 21.34 17.10 -6.55
C LEU A 140 21.93 15.93 -7.35
N HIS A 141 21.57 14.68 -7.04
CA HIS A 141 22.08 13.47 -7.69
C HIS A 141 21.04 12.35 -7.75
N GLY A 142 21.10 11.53 -8.81
CA GLY A 142 20.37 10.27 -8.93
C GLY A 142 19.08 10.32 -9.78
N LYS A 143 18.76 9.17 -10.40
CA LYS A 143 17.49 8.91 -11.10
C LYS A 143 16.51 8.20 -10.16
N SER A 144 15.21 8.44 -10.32
CA SER A 144 14.19 7.70 -9.59
C SER A 144 14.35 6.19 -9.79
N GLY A 145 14.57 5.42 -8.74
CA GLY A 145 14.72 3.97 -8.77
C GLY A 145 13.42 3.19 -9.00
N TYR A 146 12.28 3.86 -9.15
CA TYR A 146 10.97 3.23 -9.37
C TYR A 146 10.76 2.91 -10.85
N THR A 147 10.85 1.62 -11.20
CA THR A 147 10.43 1.07 -12.49
C THR A 147 8.95 0.65 -12.42
N LEU A 148 8.30 0.49 -13.58
CA LEU A 148 6.92 -0.01 -13.66
C LEU A 148 6.76 -1.37 -12.95
N ILE A 149 7.73 -2.26 -13.08
CA ILE A 149 7.72 -3.58 -12.42
C ILE A 149 7.75 -3.44 -10.90
N LYS A 150 8.60 -2.55 -10.36
CA LYS A 150 8.65 -2.28 -8.90
C LYS A 150 7.35 -1.65 -8.39
N LEU A 151 6.70 -0.81 -9.19
CA LEU A 151 5.38 -0.25 -8.86
C LEU A 151 4.31 -1.34 -8.81
N LEU A 152 4.27 -2.25 -9.79
CA LEU A 152 3.34 -3.38 -9.80
C LEU A 152 3.57 -4.32 -8.61
N GLN A 153 4.82 -4.62 -8.27
CA GLN A 153 5.15 -5.40 -7.08
C GLN A 153 4.69 -4.71 -5.79
N LEU A 154 4.92 -3.40 -5.68
CA LEU A 154 4.46 -2.62 -4.53
C LEU A 154 2.93 -2.67 -4.41
N TRP A 155 2.20 -2.48 -5.51
CA TRP A 155 0.72 -2.55 -5.50
C TRP A 155 0.20 -3.95 -5.16
N SER A 156 0.84 -5.00 -5.70
CA SER A 156 0.49 -6.38 -5.35
C SER A 156 0.69 -6.63 -3.85
N ASN A 157 1.84 -6.24 -3.30
CA ASN A 157 2.13 -6.39 -1.88
C ASN A 157 1.17 -5.56 -1.00
N MET A 158 0.87 -4.32 -1.38
CA MET A 158 -0.12 -3.49 -0.68
C MET A 158 -1.51 -4.10 -0.74
N SER A 159 -1.92 -4.61 -1.90
CA SER A 159 -3.23 -5.22 -2.10
C SER A 159 -3.41 -6.48 -1.25
N THR A 160 -2.40 -7.33 -1.16
CA THR A 160 -2.47 -8.58 -0.39
C THR A 160 -2.27 -8.39 1.11
N SER A 161 -1.43 -7.42 1.53
CA SER A 161 -1.08 -7.24 2.94
C SER A 161 -2.01 -6.27 3.69
N PHE A 162 -2.60 -5.29 3.00
CA PHE A 162 -3.38 -4.22 3.62
C PHE A 162 -4.81 -4.09 3.11
N SER A 163 -5.24 -4.93 2.16
CA SER A 163 -6.59 -4.87 1.62
C SER A 163 -7.25 -6.25 1.55
N ILE A 164 -8.46 -6.33 2.08
CA ILE A 164 -9.33 -7.50 1.95
C ILE A 164 -10.02 -7.55 0.57
N PHE A 165 -9.86 -6.48 -0.23
CA PHE A 165 -10.57 -6.33 -1.50
C PHE A 165 -10.26 -7.45 -2.52
N PRO A 166 -9.00 -7.87 -2.78
CA PRO A 166 -8.73 -8.96 -3.72
C PRO A 166 -9.39 -10.27 -3.30
N LEU A 167 -9.37 -10.56 -1.99
CA LEU A 167 -10.01 -11.75 -1.44
C LEU A 167 -11.53 -11.72 -1.63
N ARG A 168 -12.17 -10.57 -1.33
CA ARG A 168 -13.62 -10.39 -1.54
C ARG A 168 -13.99 -10.51 -3.01
N LEU A 169 -13.18 -9.95 -3.91
CA LEU A 169 -13.41 -10.04 -5.36
C LEU A 169 -13.31 -11.49 -5.83
N SER A 170 -12.29 -12.23 -5.39
CA SER A 170 -12.12 -13.65 -5.73
C SER A 170 -13.29 -14.50 -5.23
N LEU A 171 -13.73 -14.28 -3.99
CA LEU A 171 -14.89 -14.96 -3.42
C LEU A 171 -16.17 -14.64 -4.21
N LEU A 172 -16.39 -13.39 -4.58
CA LEU A 172 -17.55 -12.96 -5.33
C LEU A 172 -17.55 -13.56 -6.74
N MET A 173 -16.41 -13.54 -7.43
CA MET A 173 -16.26 -14.15 -8.75
C MET A 173 -16.44 -15.67 -8.69
N GLY A 174 -15.84 -16.34 -7.70
CA GLY A 174 -16.03 -17.78 -7.49
C GLY A 174 -17.48 -18.14 -7.19
N SER A 175 -18.18 -17.35 -6.38
CA SER A 175 -19.60 -17.56 -6.07
C SER A 175 -20.49 -17.40 -7.32
N ILE A 176 -20.22 -16.39 -8.14
CA ILE A 176 -20.96 -16.17 -9.40
C ILE A 176 -20.73 -17.33 -10.37
N LEU A 177 -19.47 -17.75 -10.56
CA LEU A 177 -19.13 -18.86 -11.45
C LEU A 177 -19.77 -20.17 -10.98
N SER A 178 -19.69 -20.44 -9.67
CA SER A 178 -20.31 -21.62 -9.05
C SER A 178 -21.84 -21.64 -9.25
N PHE A 179 -22.50 -20.48 -9.04
CA PHE A 179 -23.94 -20.34 -9.26
C PHE A 179 -24.32 -20.56 -10.73
N LEU A 180 -23.57 -19.99 -11.67
CA LEU A 180 -23.79 -20.20 -13.10
C LEU A 180 -23.60 -21.66 -13.47
N GLY A 181 -22.55 -22.32 -12.98
CA GLY A 181 -22.31 -23.76 -13.19
C GLY A 181 -23.47 -24.60 -12.67
N PHE A 182 -23.98 -24.27 -11.47
CA PHE A 182 -25.13 -24.96 -10.88
C PHE A 182 -26.41 -24.81 -11.73
N VAL A 183 -26.71 -23.59 -12.20
CA VAL A 183 -27.84 -23.33 -13.08
C VAL A 183 -27.71 -24.09 -14.39
N LEU A 184 -26.54 -24.09 -15.02
CA LEU A 184 -26.29 -24.85 -16.24
C LEU A 184 -26.45 -26.36 -16.01
N ALA A 185 -26.00 -26.89 -14.88
CA ALA A 185 -26.16 -28.29 -14.51
C ALA A 185 -27.65 -28.68 -14.40
N ILE A 186 -28.46 -27.83 -13.76
CA ILE A 186 -29.92 -28.04 -13.68
C ILE A 186 -30.56 -28.03 -15.05
N ILE A 187 -30.25 -27.04 -15.91
CA ILE A 187 -30.77 -26.94 -17.26
C ILE A 187 -30.42 -28.21 -18.06
N PHE A 188 -29.19 -28.67 -17.88
CA PHE A 188 -28.71 -29.88 -18.54
C PHE A 188 -29.47 -31.13 -18.09
N VAL A 189 -29.72 -31.30 -16.80
CA VAL A 189 -30.49 -32.41 -16.24
C VAL A 189 -31.93 -32.38 -16.77
N ILE A 190 -32.57 -31.19 -16.74
CA ILE A 190 -33.94 -31.03 -17.26
C ILE A 190 -34.02 -31.38 -18.73
N ASN A 191 -33.11 -30.87 -19.57
CA ASN A 191 -33.09 -31.19 -21.01
C ASN A 191 -32.90 -32.67 -21.28
N LYS A 192 -32.05 -33.34 -20.47
CA LYS A 192 -31.85 -34.79 -20.59
C LYS A 192 -33.11 -35.58 -20.27
N VAL A 193 -33.82 -35.20 -19.22
CA VAL A 193 -35.04 -35.90 -18.80
C VAL A 193 -36.21 -35.65 -19.75
N VAL A 194 -36.36 -34.41 -20.25
CA VAL A 194 -37.51 -34.02 -21.08
C VAL A 194 -37.31 -34.35 -22.57
N SER A 195 -36.10 -34.15 -23.10
CA SER A 195 -35.84 -34.20 -24.54
C SER A 195 -35.18 -35.50 -25.02
N ASN A 196 -34.78 -36.40 -24.11
CA ASN A 196 -34.03 -37.63 -24.37
C ASN A 196 -32.78 -37.46 -25.30
N ILE A 197 -32.32 -36.22 -25.44
CA ILE A 197 -31.16 -35.86 -26.26
C ILE A 197 -29.90 -36.12 -25.40
N PHE A 198 -29.09 -37.09 -25.79
CA PHE A 198 -27.77 -37.33 -25.19
C PHE A 198 -26.80 -36.25 -25.67
N PRO A 199 -26.30 -35.37 -24.82
CA PRO A 199 -25.19 -34.52 -25.22
C PRO A 199 -23.95 -35.37 -25.43
N THR A 200 -23.28 -35.14 -26.51
CA THR A 200 -21.95 -35.69 -26.76
C THR A 200 -21.02 -35.32 -25.57
N GLY A 201 -20.10 -36.21 -25.21
CA GLY A 201 -19.26 -36.15 -23.97
C GLY A 201 -18.59 -34.80 -23.64
N SER A 202 -18.45 -33.90 -24.63
CA SER A 202 -17.94 -32.53 -24.46
C SER A 202 -18.78 -31.67 -23.52
N ALA A 203 -20.13 -31.79 -23.54
CA ALA A 203 -20.99 -30.97 -22.68
C ALA A 203 -20.88 -31.37 -21.19
N ALA A 204 -20.71 -32.69 -20.91
CA ALA A 204 -20.48 -33.16 -19.56
C ALA A 204 -19.13 -32.67 -18.98
N ILE A 205 -18.11 -32.58 -19.82
CA ILE A 205 -16.79 -32.06 -19.43
C ILE A 205 -16.89 -30.56 -19.12
N PHE A 206 -17.61 -29.75 -19.92
CA PHE A 206 -17.81 -28.33 -19.66
C PHE A 206 -18.55 -28.07 -18.34
N VAL A 207 -19.59 -28.85 -18.03
CA VAL A 207 -20.32 -28.75 -16.75
C VAL A 207 -19.41 -29.15 -15.59
N ALA A 208 -18.62 -30.22 -15.72
CA ALA A 208 -17.68 -30.62 -14.68
C ALA A 208 -16.61 -29.56 -14.42
N VAL A 209 -16.01 -28.97 -15.47
CA VAL A 209 -15.01 -27.92 -15.33
C VAL A 209 -15.57 -26.66 -14.65
N THR A 210 -16.81 -26.26 -14.95
CA THR A 210 -17.44 -25.09 -14.32
C THR A 210 -17.85 -25.32 -12.86
N ILE A 211 -18.05 -26.57 -12.43
CA ILE A 211 -18.36 -26.88 -11.02
C ILE A 211 -17.08 -26.94 -10.17
N PHE A 212 -15.96 -27.38 -10.76
CA PHE A 212 -14.68 -27.60 -10.05
C PHE A 212 -13.67 -26.45 -10.19
N SER A 213 -13.95 -25.38 -10.96
CA SER A 213 -13.13 -24.16 -11.05
C SER A 213 -13.60 -23.07 -10.08
#